data_c530fab00f7e8e7cc6d591f13530a7ea
#
_entry.id   c530fab00f7e8e7cc6d591f13530a7ea
#
_cell.length_a   1.000
_cell.length_b   1.000
_cell.length_c   1.000
_cell.angle_alpha   90.00
_cell.angle_beta   90.00
_cell.angle_gamma   90.00
#
_symmetry.space_group_name_H-M   'P 1'
#
loop_
_entity.id
_entity.type
_entity.pdbx_description
1 polymer ?
#
loop_
_entity_poly.entity_id
_entity_poly.type
_entity_poly.pdbx_seq_one_letter_code
_entity_poly.pdbx_strand_id
1 'polypeptide(L)'
;MPTAEPSNIVLTIGHSTRTLDEFIRLLQAHDVSRVVDVRTVPRSRHNPQFNKTSLPGSLKKVGVGYVHLSGLGGLRHAKSDSLNTGWRNASFRGYADYMQTPDFEQSLEKLIQLANKDRIALMCAEAVPWRCHRSLIADALLVRGIHTEDIMIPTRRQVHTLTAFAKVRGTTITYPAENQRSAQKRLPPSRRQPVEKSDSRKRPLSCV
;
A
#
# COMPACT_ATOMS: atom_id res chain seq x y z
N MET A 1 -17.63 19.32 16.23
CA MET A 1 -18.38 18.98 15.01
C MET A 1 -17.70 17.78 14.41
N PRO A 2 -18.34 16.60 14.27
CA PRO A 2 -17.75 15.51 13.52
C PRO A 2 -17.62 15.99 12.07
N THR A 3 -16.40 15.99 11.54
CA THR A 3 -16.16 16.22 10.12
C THR A 3 -16.85 15.11 9.36
N ALA A 4 -17.76 15.46 8.44
CA ALA A 4 -18.42 14.48 7.59
C ALA A 4 -17.33 13.61 6.92
N GLU A 5 -17.42 12.28 7.08
CA GLU A 5 -16.52 11.37 6.37
C GLU A 5 -16.67 11.61 4.87
N PRO A 6 -15.57 11.65 4.10
CA PRO A 6 -15.67 11.78 2.66
C PRO A 6 -16.54 10.65 2.12
N SER A 7 -17.49 10.98 1.25
CA SER A 7 -18.56 10.11 0.76
C SER A 7 -18.08 8.87 -0.01
N ASN A 8 -16.76 8.71 -0.22
CA ASN A 8 -16.18 7.65 -1.06
C ASN A 8 -14.86 7.14 -0.46
N ILE A 9 -14.97 6.34 0.62
CA ILE A 9 -13.80 5.70 1.26
C ILE A 9 -13.82 4.21 0.93
N VAL A 10 -12.71 3.71 0.39
CA VAL A 10 -12.44 2.28 0.24
C VAL A 10 -11.58 1.81 1.39
N LEU A 11 -12.07 0.85 2.18
CA LEU A 11 -11.30 0.26 3.26
C LEU A 11 -10.42 -0.87 2.74
N THR A 12 -9.32 -1.17 3.45
CA THR A 12 -8.50 -2.36 3.19
C THR A 12 -8.22 -3.14 4.47
N ILE A 13 -8.07 -4.44 4.36
CA ILE A 13 -7.79 -5.32 5.48
C ILE A 13 -6.91 -6.50 5.05
N GLY A 14 -5.96 -6.89 5.89
CA GLY A 14 -5.23 -8.14 5.73
C GLY A 14 -5.76 -9.20 6.67
N HIS A 15 -6.09 -10.40 6.18
CA HIS A 15 -6.56 -11.43 7.10
C HIS A 15 -5.42 -12.02 7.95
N SER A 16 -4.19 -12.10 7.43
CA SER A 16 -3.03 -12.65 8.13
C SER A 16 -3.32 -14.01 8.77
N THR A 17 -2.94 -14.17 10.03
CA THR A 17 -3.21 -15.35 10.88
C THR A 17 -4.38 -15.13 11.84
N ARG A 18 -5.23 -14.13 11.58
CA ARG A 18 -6.40 -13.84 12.43
C ARG A 18 -7.35 -15.01 12.47
N THR A 19 -8.04 -15.15 13.58
CA THR A 19 -9.23 -16.00 13.63
C THR A 19 -10.34 -15.38 12.78
N LEU A 20 -11.31 -16.18 12.39
CA LEU A 20 -12.46 -15.70 11.63
C LEU A 20 -13.26 -14.66 12.43
N ASP A 21 -13.41 -14.88 13.74
CA ASP A 21 -14.16 -13.99 14.64
C ASP A 21 -13.48 -12.63 14.81
N GLU A 22 -12.14 -12.62 14.94
CA GLU A 22 -11.37 -11.36 14.95
C GLU A 22 -11.53 -10.59 13.64
N PHE A 23 -11.49 -11.28 12.52
CA PHE A 23 -11.66 -10.69 11.20
C PHE A 23 -13.06 -10.08 11.05
N ILE A 24 -14.12 -10.82 11.43
CA ILE A 24 -15.51 -10.36 11.39
C ILE A 24 -15.70 -9.15 12.30
N ARG A 25 -15.17 -9.20 13.54
CA ARG A 25 -15.24 -8.05 14.46
C ARG A 25 -14.61 -6.79 13.88
N LEU A 26 -13.49 -6.91 13.16
CA LEU A 26 -12.86 -5.77 12.48
C LEU A 26 -13.75 -5.21 11.37
N LEU A 27 -14.38 -6.07 10.58
CA LEU A 27 -15.30 -5.62 9.52
C LEU A 27 -16.52 -4.89 10.11
N GLN A 28 -17.13 -5.46 11.16
CA GLN A 28 -18.30 -4.89 11.84
C GLN A 28 -17.98 -3.55 12.53
N ALA A 29 -16.82 -3.44 13.18
CA ALA A 29 -16.39 -2.21 13.86
C ALA A 29 -16.19 -1.02 12.88
N HIS A 30 -16.09 -1.30 11.60
CA HIS A 30 -15.92 -0.29 10.55
C HIS A 30 -17.07 -0.28 9.54
N ASP A 31 -18.22 -0.88 9.89
CA ASP A 31 -19.46 -0.91 9.09
C ASP A 31 -19.25 -1.46 7.67
N VAL A 32 -18.32 -2.42 7.50
CA VAL A 32 -18.08 -3.03 6.19
C VAL A 32 -19.25 -3.91 5.79
N SER A 33 -19.90 -3.56 4.67
CA SER A 33 -21.01 -4.34 4.13
C SER A 33 -20.57 -5.38 3.08
N ARG A 34 -19.37 -5.24 2.52
CA ARG A 34 -18.84 -6.19 1.52
C ARG A 34 -17.33 -6.34 1.59
N VAL A 35 -16.85 -7.56 1.56
CA VAL A 35 -15.43 -7.91 1.36
C VAL A 35 -15.16 -8.12 -0.13
N VAL A 36 -14.14 -7.44 -0.65
CA VAL A 36 -13.60 -7.61 -2.01
C VAL A 36 -12.27 -8.33 -1.89
N ASP A 37 -12.25 -9.61 -2.19
CA ASP A 37 -11.05 -10.45 -2.15
C ASP A 37 -10.19 -10.20 -3.40
N VAL A 38 -9.02 -9.58 -3.21
CA VAL A 38 -8.08 -9.25 -4.28
C VAL A 38 -6.89 -10.22 -4.34
N ARG A 39 -7.01 -11.40 -3.78
CA ARG A 39 -5.98 -12.44 -3.91
C ARG A 39 -6.08 -13.12 -5.27
N THR A 40 -4.93 -13.41 -5.90
CA THR A 40 -4.91 -14.22 -7.13
C THR A 40 -5.45 -15.62 -6.88
N VAL A 41 -5.00 -16.23 -5.77
CA VAL A 41 -5.45 -17.58 -5.36
C VAL A 41 -5.97 -17.50 -3.92
N PRO A 42 -7.30 -17.42 -3.71
CA PRO A 42 -7.92 -17.32 -2.39
C PRO A 42 -8.01 -18.68 -1.71
N ARG A 43 -6.85 -19.29 -1.47
CA ARG A 43 -6.67 -20.59 -0.82
C ARG A 43 -5.45 -20.55 0.11
N SER A 44 -5.61 -21.08 1.31
CA SER A 44 -4.53 -21.22 2.30
C SER A 44 -4.69 -22.56 3.01
N ARG A 45 -3.59 -23.31 3.17
CA ARG A 45 -3.55 -24.50 4.03
C ARG A 45 -3.50 -24.12 5.52
N HIS A 46 -2.81 -23.03 5.83
CA HIS A 46 -2.62 -22.57 7.21
C HIS A 46 -3.81 -21.79 7.78
N ASN A 47 -4.57 -21.14 6.89
CA ASN A 47 -5.72 -20.32 7.28
C ASN A 47 -6.95 -20.71 6.44
N PRO A 48 -7.48 -21.95 6.55
CA PRO A 48 -8.53 -22.47 5.70
C PRO A 48 -9.87 -21.73 5.86
N GLN A 49 -10.08 -21.05 7.00
CA GLN A 49 -11.25 -20.20 7.25
C GLN A 49 -11.38 -19.05 6.24
N PHE A 50 -10.27 -18.64 5.60
CA PHE A 50 -10.25 -17.59 4.58
C PHE A 50 -10.25 -18.14 3.14
N ASN A 51 -10.48 -19.44 2.95
CA ASN A 51 -10.61 -20.01 1.60
C ASN A 51 -11.89 -19.51 0.93
N LYS A 52 -11.86 -19.38 -0.40
CA LYS A 52 -13.02 -18.98 -1.22
C LYS A 52 -14.22 -19.90 -1.03
N THR A 53 -14.00 -21.15 -0.64
CA THR A 53 -15.05 -22.13 -0.36
C THR A 53 -15.71 -21.94 1.01
N SER A 54 -15.03 -21.32 1.97
CA SER A 54 -15.47 -21.22 3.38
C SER A 54 -15.89 -19.81 3.75
N LEU A 55 -15.08 -18.82 3.42
CA LEU A 55 -15.26 -17.43 3.85
C LEU A 55 -16.60 -16.82 3.44
N PRO A 56 -17.11 -16.99 2.19
CA PRO A 56 -18.37 -16.36 1.78
C PRO A 56 -19.56 -16.80 2.63
N GLY A 57 -19.62 -18.09 2.98
CA GLY A 57 -20.68 -18.64 3.84
C GLY A 57 -20.64 -18.06 5.25
N SER A 58 -19.44 -17.86 5.79
CA SER A 58 -19.24 -17.27 7.12
C SER A 58 -19.61 -15.78 7.15
N LEU A 59 -19.21 -15.01 6.14
CA LEU A 59 -19.54 -13.60 6.01
C LEU A 59 -21.05 -13.37 5.84
N LYS A 60 -21.71 -14.22 5.03
CA LYS A 60 -23.17 -14.15 4.82
C LYS A 60 -23.96 -14.29 6.12
N LYS A 61 -23.50 -15.12 7.06
CA LYS A 61 -24.17 -15.31 8.37
C LYS A 61 -24.22 -14.05 9.20
N VAL A 62 -23.29 -13.11 8.96
CA VAL A 62 -23.19 -11.82 9.67
C VAL A 62 -23.58 -10.63 8.79
N GLY A 63 -24.26 -10.87 7.65
CA GLY A 63 -24.76 -9.83 6.78
C GLY A 63 -23.71 -9.16 5.88
N VAL A 64 -22.48 -9.72 5.79
CA VAL A 64 -21.40 -9.16 4.97
C VAL A 64 -21.35 -9.89 3.63
N GLY A 65 -21.40 -9.13 2.53
CA GLY A 65 -21.23 -9.64 1.18
C GLY A 65 -19.78 -10.04 0.88
N TYR A 66 -19.60 -10.90 -0.13
CA TYR A 66 -18.27 -11.29 -0.61
C TYR A 66 -18.22 -11.28 -2.13
N VAL A 67 -17.14 -10.74 -2.70
CA VAL A 67 -16.83 -10.86 -4.12
C VAL A 67 -15.33 -11.11 -4.29
N HIS A 68 -14.96 -11.93 -5.28
CA HIS A 68 -13.58 -12.19 -5.64
C HIS A 68 -13.24 -11.48 -6.95
N LEU A 69 -12.34 -10.49 -6.90
CA LEU A 69 -11.81 -9.78 -8.05
C LEU A 69 -10.36 -10.24 -8.33
N SER A 70 -10.23 -11.42 -8.94
CA SER A 70 -8.92 -12.01 -9.29
C SER A 70 -8.09 -11.15 -10.24
N GLY A 71 -8.74 -10.30 -11.05
CA GLY A 71 -8.08 -9.33 -11.92
C GLY A 71 -7.24 -8.30 -11.14
N LEU A 72 -7.54 -8.06 -9.86
CA LEU A 72 -6.69 -7.23 -8.99
C LEU A 72 -5.65 -8.05 -8.19
N GLY A 73 -5.44 -9.32 -8.53
CA GLY A 73 -4.52 -10.20 -7.83
C GLY A 73 -3.04 -9.86 -8.01
N GLY A 74 -2.23 -10.12 -6.95
CA GLY A 74 -0.86 -9.63 -6.81
C GLY A 74 0.24 -10.48 -7.45
N LEU A 75 -0.05 -11.68 -7.97
CA LEU A 75 0.97 -12.53 -8.59
C LEU A 75 1.23 -12.07 -10.04
N ARG A 76 2.16 -11.13 -10.21
CA ARG A 76 2.53 -10.55 -11.50
C ARG A 76 4.04 -10.58 -11.68
N HIS A 77 4.49 -10.78 -12.92
CA HIS A 77 5.90 -10.78 -13.27
C HIS A 77 6.31 -9.41 -13.80
N ALA A 78 7.49 -8.94 -13.38
CA ALA A 78 8.04 -7.70 -13.89
C ALA A 78 8.47 -7.85 -15.35
N LYS A 79 8.24 -6.81 -16.15
CA LYS A 79 8.74 -6.71 -17.54
C LYS A 79 10.23 -6.43 -17.53
N SER A 80 10.95 -6.86 -18.58
CA SER A 80 12.39 -6.59 -18.75
C SER A 80 12.68 -5.09 -18.94
N ASP A 81 11.75 -4.37 -19.56
CA ASP A 81 11.79 -2.94 -19.85
C ASP A 81 10.97 -2.10 -18.86
N SER A 82 10.69 -2.62 -17.67
CA SER A 82 9.88 -1.97 -16.65
C SER A 82 10.36 -0.55 -16.33
N LEU A 83 9.44 0.41 -16.37
CA LEU A 83 9.65 1.79 -15.91
C LEU A 83 9.60 1.91 -14.38
N ASN A 84 9.17 0.85 -13.68
CA ASN A 84 8.88 0.85 -12.25
C ASN A 84 10.09 0.40 -11.41
N THR A 85 11.28 0.80 -11.81
CA THR A 85 12.58 0.38 -11.25
C THR A 85 12.84 0.86 -9.82
N GLY A 86 12.04 1.81 -9.31
CA GLY A 86 12.05 2.22 -7.90
C GLY A 86 11.64 1.09 -6.96
N TRP A 87 10.82 0.15 -7.41
CA TRP A 87 10.52 -1.05 -6.67
C TRP A 87 11.65 -2.07 -6.76
N ARG A 88 12.41 -2.27 -5.67
CA ARG A 88 13.44 -3.32 -5.56
C ARG A 88 12.83 -4.72 -5.58
N ASN A 89 11.64 -4.87 -4.96
CA ASN A 89 10.90 -6.14 -4.96
C ASN A 89 10.28 -6.39 -6.33
N ALA A 90 10.65 -7.51 -6.97
CA ALA A 90 10.19 -7.89 -8.31
C ALA A 90 8.65 -8.08 -8.39
N SER A 91 8.01 -8.55 -7.32
CA SER A 91 6.55 -8.71 -7.29
C SER A 91 5.83 -7.37 -7.31
N PHE A 92 6.32 -6.37 -6.56
CA PHE A 92 5.78 -5.00 -6.62
C PHE A 92 6.03 -4.35 -7.97
N ARG A 93 7.24 -4.54 -8.53
CA ARG A 93 7.56 -4.06 -9.88
C ARG A 93 6.61 -4.67 -10.91
N GLY A 94 6.41 -5.98 -10.88
CA GLY A 94 5.51 -6.66 -11.80
C GLY A 94 4.05 -6.23 -11.63
N TYR A 95 3.63 -5.95 -10.41
CA TYR A 95 2.30 -5.39 -10.17
C TYR A 95 2.15 -3.98 -10.72
N ALA A 96 3.17 -3.12 -10.51
CA ALA A 96 3.20 -1.78 -11.08
C ALA A 96 3.20 -1.78 -12.62
N ASP A 97 3.87 -2.76 -13.25
CA ASP A 97 3.81 -2.96 -14.71
C ASP A 97 2.41 -3.41 -15.15
N TYR A 98 1.75 -4.26 -14.35
CA TYR A 98 0.37 -4.69 -14.60
C TYR A 98 -0.62 -3.53 -14.49
N MET A 99 -0.41 -2.58 -13.59
CA MET A 99 -1.24 -1.39 -13.46
C MET A 99 -1.31 -0.53 -14.74
N GLN A 100 -0.38 -0.73 -15.68
CA GLN A 100 -0.36 -0.05 -16.98
C GLN A 100 -1.21 -0.78 -18.05
N THR A 101 -1.93 -1.84 -17.69
CA THR A 101 -2.67 -2.67 -18.66
C THR A 101 -4.17 -2.36 -18.64
N PRO A 102 -4.87 -2.54 -19.78
CA PRO A 102 -6.34 -2.44 -19.83
C PRO A 102 -7.05 -3.39 -18.87
N ASP A 103 -6.50 -4.58 -18.63
CA ASP A 103 -7.08 -5.58 -17.73
C ASP A 103 -7.12 -5.08 -16.26
N PHE A 104 -6.07 -4.39 -15.84
CA PHE A 104 -6.05 -3.74 -14.53
C PHE A 104 -7.11 -2.65 -14.46
N GLU A 105 -7.16 -1.77 -15.45
CA GLU A 105 -8.13 -0.67 -15.50
C GLU A 105 -9.57 -1.18 -15.44
N GLN A 106 -9.89 -2.20 -16.24
CA GLN A 106 -11.22 -2.83 -16.20
C GLN A 106 -11.55 -3.42 -14.81
N SER A 107 -10.56 -4.01 -14.16
CA SER A 107 -10.74 -4.61 -12.83
C SER A 107 -10.89 -3.54 -11.75
N LEU A 108 -10.17 -2.44 -11.88
CA LEU A 108 -10.27 -1.28 -11.00
C LEU A 108 -11.63 -0.59 -11.15
N GLU A 109 -12.14 -0.44 -12.36
CA GLU A 109 -13.46 0.10 -12.63
C GLU A 109 -14.57 -0.71 -11.96
N LYS A 110 -14.51 -2.05 -12.06
CA LYS A 110 -15.43 -2.94 -11.33
C LYS A 110 -15.38 -2.73 -9.82
N LEU A 111 -14.18 -2.51 -9.28
CA LEU A 111 -13.98 -2.22 -7.87
C LEU A 111 -14.66 -0.89 -7.49
N ILE A 112 -14.46 0.16 -8.28
CA ILE A 112 -15.06 1.49 -8.05
C ILE A 112 -16.60 1.40 -8.10
N GLN A 113 -17.15 0.64 -9.04
CA GLN A 113 -18.60 0.41 -9.12
C GLN A 113 -19.15 -0.30 -7.87
N LEU A 114 -18.38 -1.22 -7.27
CA LEU A 114 -18.75 -1.84 -6.01
C LEU A 114 -18.67 -0.84 -4.84
N ALA A 115 -17.62 -0.02 -4.80
CA ALA A 115 -17.44 0.99 -3.75
C ALA A 115 -18.55 2.06 -3.76
N ASN A 116 -19.11 2.37 -4.93
CA ASN A 116 -20.24 3.29 -5.05
C ASN A 116 -21.57 2.73 -4.51
N LYS A 117 -21.66 1.41 -4.33
CA LYS A 117 -22.89 0.73 -3.88
C LYS A 117 -22.81 0.25 -2.43
N ASP A 118 -21.62 -0.10 -2.00
CA ASP A 118 -21.36 -0.77 -0.72
C ASP A 118 -20.19 -0.13 0.01
N ARG A 119 -20.20 -0.18 1.34
CA ARG A 119 -19.00 0.11 2.13
C ARG A 119 -18.08 -1.10 2.08
N ILE A 120 -17.11 -1.06 1.19
CA ILE A 120 -16.26 -2.21 0.88
C ILE A 120 -14.95 -2.21 1.66
N ALA A 121 -14.41 -3.43 1.89
CA ALA A 121 -13.02 -3.62 2.33
C ALA A 121 -12.27 -4.55 1.36
N LEU A 122 -11.17 -4.06 0.78
CA LEU A 122 -10.23 -4.88 0.00
C LEU A 122 -9.52 -5.85 0.91
N MET A 123 -9.60 -7.15 0.65
CA MET A 123 -8.95 -8.17 1.46
C MET A 123 -7.81 -8.85 0.73
N CYS A 124 -6.67 -8.96 1.40
CA CYS A 124 -5.56 -9.83 1.00
C CYS A 124 -5.03 -10.64 2.19
N ALA A 125 -4.10 -11.56 1.95
CA ALA A 125 -3.50 -12.36 3.01
C ALA A 125 -2.52 -11.57 3.90
N GLU A 126 -1.75 -10.63 3.33
CA GLU A 126 -0.71 -9.88 4.03
C GLU A 126 -1.32 -8.91 5.07
N ALA A 127 -0.84 -8.97 6.32
CA ALA A 127 -1.30 -8.07 7.38
C ALA A 127 -0.93 -6.61 7.11
N VAL A 128 0.32 -6.41 6.71
CA VAL A 128 0.96 -5.09 6.60
C VAL A 128 0.64 -4.47 5.25
N PRO A 129 -0.12 -3.35 5.16
CA PRO A 129 -0.58 -2.81 3.89
C PRO A 129 0.57 -2.42 2.95
N TRP A 130 1.63 -1.78 3.43
CA TRP A 130 2.79 -1.37 2.62
C TRP A 130 3.71 -2.53 2.17
N ARG A 131 3.45 -3.76 2.61
CA ARG A 131 4.09 -5.00 2.13
C ARG A 131 3.20 -5.79 1.18
N CYS A 132 2.06 -5.22 0.80
CA CYS A 132 1.03 -5.87 0.01
C CYS A 132 0.68 -5.04 -1.23
N HIS A 133 0.37 -5.69 -2.34
CA HIS A 133 -0.09 -5.04 -3.57
C HIS A 133 -1.37 -4.19 -3.38
N ARG A 134 -2.09 -4.34 -2.25
CA ARG A 134 -3.20 -3.44 -1.89
C ARG A 134 -2.77 -1.98 -1.81
N SER A 135 -1.51 -1.69 -1.42
CA SER A 135 -0.99 -0.32 -1.42
C SER A 135 -0.94 0.30 -2.83
N LEU A 136 -0.62 -0.49 -3.86
CA LEU A 136 -0.62 -0.02 -5.23
C LEU A 136 -2.05 0.15 -5.78
N ILE A 137 -3.01 -0.69 -5.35
CA ILE A 137 -4.44 -0.48 -5.64
C ILE A 137 -4.91 0.82 -4.98
N ALA A 138 -4.49 1.07 -3.74
CA ALA A 138 -4.80 2.30 -3.01
C ALA A 138 -4.20 3.54 -3.68
N ASP A 139 -2.96 3.47 -4.20
CA ASP A 139 -2.37 4.53 -5.04
C ASP A 139 -3.24 4.81 -6.26
N ALA A 140 -3.71 3.76 -6.95
CA ALA A 140 -4.56 3.89 -8.15
C ALA A 140 -5.94 4.49 -7.84
N LEU A 141 -6.51 4.21 -6.68
CA LEU A 141 -7.76 4.82 -6.20
C LEU A 141 -7.53 6.29 -5.83
N LEU A 142 -6.44 6.57 -5.11
CA LEU A 142 -6.12 7.92 -4.62
C LEU A 142 -5.97 8.93 -5.76
N VAL A 143 -5.28 8.57 -6.86
CA VAL A 143 -5.14 9.44 -8.04
C VAL A 143 -6.45 9.66 -8.81
N ARG A 144 -7.49 8.90 -8.48
CA ARG A 144 -8.87 9.06 -8.97
C ARG A 144 -9.77 9.79 -7.97
N GLY A 145 -9.19 10.35 -6.89
CA GLY A 145 -9.92 11.08 -5.85
C GLY A 145 -10.67 10.19 -4.87
N ILE A 146 -10.39 8.87 -4.85
CA ILE A 146 -11.02 7.92 -3.93
C ILE A 146 -10.08 7.66 -2.76
N HIS A 147 -10.49 8.06 -1.57
CA HIS A 147 -9.71 7.84 -0.36
C HIS A 147 -9.67 6.37 0.04
N THR A 148 -8.52 5.94 0.56
CA THR A 148 -8.34 4.56 1.02
C THR A 148 -7.80 4.57 2.44
N GLU A 149 -8.35 3.72 3.29
CA GLU A 149 -7.92 3.57 4.69
C GLU A 149 -7.72 2.10 5.05
N ASP A 150 -6.62 1.81 5.74
CA ASP A 150 -6.28 0.48 6.20
C ASP A 150 -6.88 0.22 7.59
N ILE A 151 -7.71 -0.81 7.72
CA ILE A 151 -8.24 -1.28 9.00
C ILE A 151 -7.10 -1.91 9.80
N MET A 152 -6.71 -1.27 10.90
CA MET A 152 -5.63 -1.74 11.76
C MET A 152 -6.15 -2.47 12.99
N ILE A 153 -7.04 -1.82 13.74
CA ILE A 153 -7.73 -2.34 14.94
C ILE A 153 -9.18 -1.84 14.94
N PRO A 154 -10.08 -2.34 15.83
CA PRO A 154 -11.49 -1.95 15.83
C PRO A 154 -11.75 -0.43 15.96
N THR A 155 -10.83 0.30 16.59
CA THR A 155 -10.97 1.74 16.86
C THR A 155 -10.10 2.63 15.99
N ARG A 156 -9.29 2.05 15.08
CA ARG A 156 -8.31 2.84 14.28
C ARG A 156 -8.16 2.32 12.86
N ARG A 157 -8.28 3.25 11.94
CA ARG A 157 -7.86 3.13 10.53
C ARG A 157 -6.61 3.96 10.29
N GLN A 158 -5.82 3.60 9.30
CA GLN A 158 -4.68 4.37 8.83
C GLN A 158 -4.96 4.86 7.41
N VAL A 159 -4.95 6.18 7.22
CA VAL A 159 -5.12 6.79 5.91
C VAL A 159 -3.96 6.38 5.00
N HIS A 160 -4.29 5.93 3.80
CA HIS A 160 -3.29 5.67 2.78
C HIS A 160 -2.76 6.98 2.20
N THR A 161 -1.44 7.04 2.01
CA THR A 161 -0.76 8.13 1.33
C THR A 161 -0.06 7.60 0.08
N LEU A 162 -0.03 8.41 -0.97
CA LEU A 162 0.63 8.03 -2.22
C LEU A 162 2.07 7.60 -1.96
N THR A 163 2.49 6.51 -2.60
CA THR A 163 3.88 6.04 -2.53
C THR A 163 4.85 7.18 -2.87
N ALA A 164 5.82 7.45 -1.97
CA ALA A 164 6.66 8.67 -2.02
C ALA A 164 7.42 8.88 -3.34
N PHE A 165 7.80 7.81 -4.03
CA PHE A 165 8.50 7.87 -5.33
C PHE A 165 7.58 7.63 -6.53
N ALA A 166 6.26 7.64 -6.33
CA ALA A 166 5.29 7.57 -7.41
C ALA A 166 5.35 8.84 -8.27
N LYS A 167 5.27 8.66 -9.59
CA LYS A 167 5.10 9.73 -10.57
C LYS A 167 3.75 9.58 -11.23
N VAL A 168 2.93 10.61 -11.13
CA VAL A 168 1.54 10.61 -11.60
C VAL A 168 1.41 11.47 -12.86
N ARG A 169 0.73 10.93 -13.86
CA ARG A 169 0.31 11.65 -15.07
C ARG A 169 -1.15 11.29 -15.36
N GLY A 170 -2.06 12.18 -15.04
CA GLY A 170 -3.50 11.86 -15.04
C GLY A 170 -3.79 10.74 -14.05
N THR A 171 -4.33 9.61 -14.50
CA THR A 171 -4.58 8.42 -13.69
C THR A 171 -3.47 7.36 -13.79
N THR A 172 -2.47 7.59 -14.64
CA THR A 172 -1.35 6.67 -14.82
C THR A 172 -0.28 6.93 -13.76
N ILE A 173 0.18 5.88 -13.10
CA ILE A 173 1.21 5.93 -12.07
C ILE A 173 2.41 5.10 -12.52
N THR A 174 3.61 5.67 -12.39
CA THR A 174 4.87 4.94 -12.54
C THR A 174 5.72 5.13 -11.29
N TYR A 175 6.63 4.20 -11.04
CA TYR A 175 7.49 4.17 -9.86
C TYR A 175 8.97 4.09 -10.27
N PRO A 176 9.52 5.14 -10.90
CA PRO A 176 10.90 5.14 -11.35
C PRO A 176 11.88 5.20 -10.17
N ALA A 177 13.07 4.61 -10.33
CA ALA A 177 14.16 4.84 -9.39
C ALA A 177 14.53 6.33 -9.38
N GLU A 178 14.76 6.90 -8.21
CA GLU A 178 15.34 8.25 -8.11
C GLU A 178 16.75 8.24 -8.71
N ASN A 179 17.01 9.10 -9.69
CA ASN A 179 18.35 9.34 -10.18
C ASN A 179 19.17 9.96 -9.05
N GLN A 180 20.18 9.24 -8.54
CA GLN A 180 21.07 9.73 -7.46
C GLN A 180 21.72 11.09 -7.79
N ARG A 181 21.81 11.45 -9.09
CA ARG A 181 22.28 12.77 -9.53
C ARG A 181 21.38 13.94 -9.15
N SER A 182 20.07 13.70 -8.97
CA SER A 182 19.12 14.76 -8.55
C SER A 182 19.07 14.93 -7.02
N ALA A 183 19.39 13.89 -6.26
CA ALA A 183 19.48 13.94 -4.80
C ALA A 183 20.71 14.75 -4.33
N GLN A 184 21.85 14.61 -5.01
CA GLN A 184 23.09 15.38 -4.70
C GLN A 184 22.94 16.88 -4.96
N LYS A 185 22.06 17.32 -5.86
CA LYS A 185 21.80 18.75 -6.11
C LYS A 185 20.95 19.42 -5.02
N ARG A 186 20.37 18.68 -4.09
CA ARG A 186 19.53 19.21 -3.00
C ARG A 186 20.24 19.34 -1.66
N LEU A 187 21.49 18.90 -1.55
CA LEU A 187 22.29 19.15 -0.36
C LEU A 187 22.90 20.55 -0.46
N PRO A 188 22.64 21.46 0.50
CA PRO A 188 23.33 22.73 0.55
C PRO A 188 24.83 22.46 0.72
N PRO A 189 25.70 23.29 0.15
CA PRO A 189 27.15 23.12 0.30
C PRO A 189 27.48 23.10 1.78
N SER A 190 28.15 22.06 2.25
CA SER A 190 28.62 21.95 3.61
C SER A 190 29.54 23.15 3.88
N ARG A 191 29.20 23.99 4.83
CA ARG A 191 30.12 25.05 5.34
C ARG A 191 31.37 24.35 5.83
N ARG A 192 32.48 24.50 5.08
CA ARG A 192 33.80 24.16 5.57
C ARG A 192 34.08 25.09 6.77
N GLN A 193 34.18 24.53 7.95
CA GLN A 193 34.70 25.24 9.09
C GLN A 193 36.17 25.59 8.82
N PRO A 194 36.62 26.84 9.15
CA PRO A 194 38.02 27.18 9.03
C PRO A 194 38.84 26.34 10.01
N VAL A 195 39.87 25.69 9.49
CA VAL A 195 40.86 24.99 10.31
C VAL A 195 41.70 26.07 11.02
N GLU A 196 41.52 26.22 12.32
CA GLU A 196 42.40 27.01 13.15
C GLU A 196 43.82 26.43 13.13
N LYS A 197 44.76 27.19 12.56
CA LYS A 197 46.19 26.89 12.64
C LYS A 197 46.66 27.14 14.08
N SER A 198 46.87 26.09 14.84
CA SER A 198 47.57 26.16 16.13
C SER A 198 49.04 26.50 15.88
N ASP A 199 49.47 27.71 16.32
CA ASP A 199 50.82 28.18 16.33
C ASP A 199 51.60 27.50 17.47
N SER A 200 52.42 26.51 17.12
CA SER A 200 53.29 25.81 18.08
C SER A 200 54.70 26.42 18.08
N ARG A 201 54.86 27.61 18.68
CA ARG A 201 56.13 28.08 19.12
C ARG A 201 56.21 28.00 20.63
N LYS A 202 56.82 26.97 21.17
CA LYS A 202 57.39 26.96 22.51
C LYS A 202 58.82 26.48 22.47
N ARG A 203 59.68 27.38 22.89
CA ARG A 203 61.12 27.24 23.09
C ARG A 203 61.43 26.21 24.17
N PRO A 204 62.66 25.63 24.17
CA PRO A 204 63.09 24.74 25.22
C PRO A 204 63.59 25.54 26.41
N LEU A 205 63.33 25.10 27.63
CA LEU A 205 63.98 25.50 28.83
C LEU A 205 64.80 24.35 29.34
N SER A 206 66.10 24.65 29.55
CA SER A 206 67.14 23.85 30.08
C SER A 206 67.09 23.74 31.62
N CYS A 207 67.59 22.59 32.12
CA CYS A 207 68.38 22.34 33.30
C CYS A 207 67.99 22.95 34.67
N VAL A 208 67.75 22.13 35.65
CA VAL A 208 68.68 21.62 36.70
C VAL A 208 68.01 20.49 37.44
#